data_4cf360c3806fbd74d2ce4b805ef1d25e
#
_entry.id   4cf360c3806fbd74d2ce4b805ef1d25e
#
_cell.length_a   1.000
_cell.length_b   1.000
_cell.length_c   1.000
_cell.angle_alpha   90.00
_cell.angle_beta   90.00
_cell.angle_gamma   90.00
#
_symmetry.space_group_name_H-M   'P 1'
#
loop_
_entity.id
_entity.type
_entity.pdbx_description
1 polymer ?
#
loop_
_entity_poly.entity_id
_entity_poly.type
_entity_poly.pdbx_seq_one_letter_code
_entity_poly.pdbx_strand_id
1 'polypeptide(L)'
;MIAPSSSLVLSEKLPWQAPVADEDIYHDSIVERLSGQAAVYDLRKTLRAHGDEYIFYRTDHHWTSEGAYLAYEQFAGSKGLPLFDRSAANEKKVENFYGTSYSKARNYDVVPDTITYYDLPNQLTVYTANAD
;
A
#
# COMPACT_ATOMS: atom_id res chain seq x y z
N MET A 1 6.31 8.96 5.90
CA MET A 1 5.90 8.30 4.65
C MET A 1 4.42 8.58 4.47
N ILE A 2 4.00 8.97 3.27
CA ILE A 2 2.60 9.25 2.93
C ILE A 2 2.18 8.21 1.89
N ALA A 3 1.21 7.37 2.25
CA ALA A 3 0.66 6.37 1.36
C ALA A 3 -0.55 6.96 0.61
N PRO A 4 -0.52 7.03 -0.72
CA PRO A 4 -1.66 7.47 -1.52
C PRO A 4 -2.73 6.39 -1.59
N SER A 5 -3.98 6.79 -1.85
CA SER A 5 -5.05 5.82 -2.10
C SER A 5 -4.89 5.13 -3.47
N SER A 6 -5.58 4.00 -3.65
CA SER A 6 -5.64 3.32 -4.94
C SER A 6 -6.30 4.21 -6.02
N SER A 7 -7.30 5.01 -5.66
CA SER A 7 -7.95 5.93 -6.59
C SER A 7 -7.02 7.03 -7.10
N LEU A 8 -6.09 7.50 -6.28
CA LEU A 8 -5.08 8.46 -6.71
C LEU A 8 -4.02 7.83 -7.62
N VAL A 9 -3.53 6.64 -7.25
CA VAL A 9 -2.46 5.96 -8.00
C VAL A 9 -2.97 5.42 -9.33
N LEU A 10 -4.16 4.81 -9.33
CA LEU A 10 -4.77 4.15 -10.48
C LEU A 10 -5.89 4.99 -11.11
N SER A 11 -5.73 6.31 -11.11
CA SER A 11 -6.77 7.25 -11.57
C SER A 11 -7.23 6.98 -13.01
N GLU A 12 -6.36 6.50 -13.87
CA GLU A 12 -6.68 6.13 -15.25
C GLU A 12 -7.60 4.88 -15.36
N LYS A 13 -7.68 4.08 -14.30
CA LYS A 13 -8.52 2.87 -14.21
C LYS A 13 -9.90 3.16 -13.61
N LEU A 14 -10.15 4.38 -13.17
CA LEU A 14 -11.43 4.76 -12.60
C LEU A 14 -12.53 4.81 -13.69
N PRO A 15 -13.77 4.47 -13.32
CA PRO A 15 -14.91 4.69 -14.21
C PRO A 15 -15.03 6.16 -14.58
N TRP A 16 -15.56 6.41 -15.78
CA TRP A 16 -15.85 7.78 -16.21
C TRP A 16 -16.74 8.51 -15.21
N GLN A 17 -16.37 9.74 -14.85
CA GLN A 17 -17.02 10.57 -13.82
C GLN A 17 -17.05 9.95 -12.42
N ALA A 18 -16.11 9.06 -12.07
CA ALA A 18 -15.99 8.59 -10.70
C ALA A 18 -15.83 9.80 -9.74
N PRO A 19 -16.64 9.88 -8.68
CA PRO A 19 -16.62 11.01 -7.74
C PRO A 19 -15.43 10.83 -6.77
N VAL A 20 -14.24 11.19 -7.22
CA VAL A 20 -13.02 11.14 -6.39
C VAL A 20 -12.55 12.56 -6.07
N ALA A 21 -12.00 12.74 -4.87
CA ALA A 21 -11.33 13.97 -4.51
C ALA A 21 -9.97 14.06 -5.21
N ASP A 22 -9.51 15.28 -5.50
CA ASP A 22 -8.15 15.52 -5.95
C ASP A 22 -7.19 15.39 -4.74
N GLU A 23 -6.72 14.18 -4.53
CA GLU A 23 -5.80 13.88 -3.41
C GLU A 23 -4.39 14.45 -3.64
N ASP A 24 -3.99 14.76 -4.88
CA ASP A 24 -2.67 15.35 -5.15
C ASP A 24 -2.50 16.68 -4.41
N ILE A 25 -3.53 17.50 -4.35
CA ILE A 25 -3.53 18.78 -3.63
C ILE A 25 -3.22 18.58 -2.13
N TYR A 26 -3.82 17.55 -1.52
CA TYR A 26 -3.58 17.26 -0.10
C TYR A 26 -2.16 16.73 0.13
N HIS A 27 -1.68 15.84 -0.72
CA HIS A 27 -0.31 15.33 -0.65
C HIS A 27 0.72 16.46 -0.79
N ASP A 28 0.55 17.33 -1.78
CA ASP A 28 1.43 18.47 -2.00
C ASP A 28 1.46 19.42 -0.80
N SER A 29 0.29 19.71 -0.23
CA SER A 29 0.18 20.55 0.98
C SER A 29 0.91 19.92 2.18
N ILE A 30 0.84 18.60 2.36
CA ILE A 30 1.54 17.92 3.45
C ILE A 30 3.06 17.97 3.21
N VAL A 31 3.51 17.68 1.99
CA VAL A 31 4.94 17.73 1.63
C VAL A 31 5.50 19.13 1.87
N GLU A 32 4.79 20.16 1.42
CA GLU A 32 5.20 21.56 1.59
C GLU A 32 5.28 21.94 3.07
N ARG A 33 4.26 21.64 3.87
CA ARG A 33 4.21 21.98 5.30
C ARG A 33 5.29 21.29 6.12
N LEU A 34 5.70 20.09 5.75
CA LEU A 34 6.73 19.32 6.44
C LEU A 34 8.15 19.61 5.90
N SER A 35 8.25 20.38 4.81
CA SER A 35 9.55 20.74 4.22
C SER A 35 10.43 21.44 5.25
N GLY A 36 11.66 20.97 5.39
CA GLY A 36 12.63 21.48 6.37
C GLY A 36 12.37 21.05 7.82
N GLN A 37 11.26 20.40 8.14
CA GLN A 37 10.93 19.91 9.48
C GLN A 37 11.09 18.39 9.59
N ALA A 38 10.80 17.65 8.53
CA ALA A 38 10.90 16.20 8.49
C ALA A 38 11.26 15.70 7.09
N ALA A 39 11.88 14.52 7.03
CA ALA A 39 12.03 13.81 5.76
C ALA A 39 10.67 13.21 5.35
N VAL A 40 10.12 13.67 4.23
CA VAL A 40 8.85 13.18 3.70
C VAL A 40 9.12 12.22 2.55
N TYR A 41 8.56 11.01 2.64
CA TYR A 41 8.60 10.02 1.58
C TYR A 41 7.24 10.01 0.88
N ASP A 42 7.18 10.68 -0.28
CA ASP A 42 6.03 10.70 -1.15
C ASP A 42 6.09 9.48 -2.07
N LEU A 43 5.12 8.60 -1.94
CA LEU A 43 5.07 7.33 -2.66
C LEU A 43 4.32 7.40 -4.00
N ARG A 44 3.71 8.54 -4.33
CA ARG A 44 2.86 8.68 -5.55
C ARG A 44 3.61 8.29 -6.81
N LYS A 45 4.81 8.83 -7.00
CA LYS A 45 5.61 8.56 -8.20
C LYS A 45 5.99 7.08 -8.30
N THR A 46 6.46 6.48 -7.21
CA THR A 46 6.85 5.07 -7.16
C THR A 46 5.68 4.17 -7.48
N LEU A 47 4.55 4.36 -6.80
CA LEU A 47 3.39 3.48 -7.01
C LEU A 47 2.73 3.68 -8.38
N ARG A 48 2.69 4.90 -8.91
CA ARG A 48 2.19 5.14 -10.29
C ARG A 48 3.05 4.45 -11.35
N ALA A 49 4.37 4.37 -11.16
CA ALA A 49 5.26 3.67 -12.08
C ALA A 49 4.99 2.15 -12.15
N HIS A 50 4.35 1.60 -11.12
CA HIS A 50 3.95 0.20 -11.00
C HIS A 50 2.42 -0.01 -11.09
N GLY A 51 1.70 0.98 -11.66
CA GLY A 51 0.24 0.97 -11.72
C GLY A 51 -0.37 -0.20 -12.50
N ASP A 52 0.39 -0.86 -13.35
CA ASP A 52 -0.05 -2.05 -14.10
C ASP A 52 0.16 -3.36 -13.32
N GLU A 53 0.85 -3.30 -12.19
CA GLU A 53 1.07 -4.44 -11.31
C GLU A 53 -0.05 -4.56 -10.26
N TYR A 54 -0.11 -5.71 -9.58
CA TYR A 54 -1.10 -5.96 -8.54
C TYR A 54 -0.66 -5.36 -7.20
N ILE A 55 -0.57 -4.04 -7.14
CA ILE A 55 -0.09 -3.29 -5.97
C ILE A 55 -1.21 -2.84 -5.01
N PHE A 56 -2.46 -2.92 -5.42
CA PHE A 56 -3.63 -2.68 -4.57
C PHE A 56 -4.62 -3.84 -4.68
N TYR A 57 -5.29 -4.16 -3.58
CA TYR A 57 -6.38 -5.13 -3.60
C TYR A 57 -7.58 -4.60 -4.40
N ARG A 58 -8.31 -5.50 -5.06
CA ARG A 58 -9.55 -5.18 -5.80
C ARG A 58 -10.74 -4.99 -4.88
N THR A 59 -10.75 -5.73 -3.78
CA THR A 59 -11.89 -5.80 -2.86
C THR A 59 -11.63 -5.10 -1.53
N ASP A 60 -10.46 -4.47 -1.38
CA ASP A 60 -10.05 -3.72 -0.19
C ASP A 60 -9.40 -2.38 -0.56
N HIS A 61 -9.34 -1.45 0.38
CA HIS A 61 -8.75 -0.13 0.18
C HIS A 61 -7.23 -0.09 0.42
N HIS A 62 -6.65 -1.17 0.89
CA HIS A 62 -5.23 -1.24 1.17
C HIS A 62 -4.42 -1.66 -0.07
N TRP A 63 -3.15 -1.35 -0.04
CA TRP A 63 -2.15 -1.94 -0.94
C TRP A 63 -1.94 -3.42 -0.62
N THR A 64 -1.41 -4.16 -1.59
CA THR A 64 -0.95 -5.54 -1.41
C THR A 64 0.44 -5.56 -0.77
N SER A 65 0.96 -6.73 -0.47
CA SER A 65 2.35 -6.90 -0.04
C SER A 65 3.34 -6.36 -1.08
N GLU A 66 3.00 -6.40 -2.37
CA GLU A 66 3.81 -5.82 -3.44
C GLU A 66 3.87 -4.29 -3.32
N GLY A 67 2.71 -3.63 -3.19
CA GLY A 67 2.67 -2.19 -2.99
C GLY A 67 3.41 -1.75 -1.71
N ALA A 68 3.27 -2.51 -0.63
CA ALA A 68 3.99 -2.26 0.62
C ALA A 68 5.51 -2.45 0.45
N TYR A 69 5.94 -3.43 -0.34
CA TYR A 69 7.35 -3.67 -0.60
C TYR A 69 7.99 -2.54 -1.41
N LEU A 70 7.31 -2.00 -2.42
CA LEU A 70 7.80 -0.82 -3.16
C LEU A 70 8.01 0.39 -2.24
N ALA A 71 7.11 0.59 -1.28
CA ALA A 71 7.27 1.64 -0.28
C ALA A 71 8.47 1.38 0.63
N TYR A 72 8.69 0.13 1.03
CA TYR A 72 9.86 -0.28 1.81
C TYR A 72 11.16 -0.07 1.02
N GLU A 73 11.21 -0.44 -0.25
CA GLU A 73 12.40 -0.23 -1.11
C GLU A 73 12.77 1.25 -1.20
N GLN A 74 11.79 2.12 -1.41
CA GLN A 74 12.03 3.57 -1.43
C GLN A 74 12.59 4.07 -0.10
N PHE A 75 12.03 3.62 1.01
CA PHE A 75 12.50 4.00 2.34
C PHE A 75 13.91 3.46 2.62
N ALA A 76 14.13 2.16 2.44
CA ALA A 76 15.41 1.52 2.72
C ALA A 76 16.53 2.08 1.84
N GLY A 77 16.25 2.28 0.54
CA GLY A 77 17.19 2.91 -0.40
C GLY A 77 17.58 4.32 0.04
N SER A 78 16.63 5.12 0.51
CA SER A 78 16.90 6.48 1.02
C SER A 78 17.78 6.51 2.27
N LYS A 79 17.82 5.42 3.03
CA LYS A 79 18.60 5.24 4.25
C LYS A 79 19.88 4.44 4.03
N GLY A 80 20.15 3.99 2.82
CA GLY A 80 21.27 3.10 2.53
C GLY A 80 21.21 1.76 3.26
N LEU A 81 19.99 1.31 3.59
CA LEU A 81 19.78 0.02 4.24
C LEU A 81 19.76 -1.12 3.19
N PRO A 82 20.27 -2.30 3.54
CA PRO A 82 20.14 -3.45 2.67
C PRO A 82 18.67 -3.83 2.47
N LEU A 83 18.32 -4.16 1.24
CA LEU A 83 16.98 -4.62 0.93
C LEU A 83 16.78 -6.07 1.40
N PHE A 84 15.58 -6.38 1.84
CA PHE A 84 15.17 -7.75 2.13
C PHE A 84 15.02 -8.53 0.82
N ASP A 85 15.73 -9.63 0.71
CA ASP A 85 15.63 -10.51 -0.46
C ASP A 85 14.41 -11.43 -0.34
N ARG A 86 13.34 -11.06 -1.02
CA ARG A 86 12.10 -11.86 -1.07
C ARG A 86 12.29 -13.20 -1.76
N SER A 87 13.26 -13.32 -2.68
CA SER A 87 13.48 -14.57 -3.40
C SER A 87 14.00 -15.70 -2.51
N ALA A 88 14.64 -15.33 -1.40
CA ALA A 88 15.11 -16.26 -0.38
C ALA A 88 14.08 -16.56 0.73
N ALA A 89 12.93 -15.88 0.70
CA ALA A 89 11.89 -16.01 1.70
C ALA A 89 10.83 -17.05 1.29
N ASN A 90 10.23 -17.69 2.29
CA ASN A 90 9.12 -18.61 2.04
C ASN A 90 7.84 -17.81 1.81
N GLU A 91 7.37 -17.81 0.56
CA GLU A 91 6.11 -17.17 0.18
C GLU A 91 4.91 -18.00 0.62
N LYS A 92 3.91 -17.34 1.19
CA LYS A 92 2.64 -17.93 1.59
C LYS A 92 1.48 -17.15 1.00
N LYS A 93 0.36 -17.84 0.74
CA LYS A 93 -0.84 -17.24 0.16
C LYS A 93 -2.09 -17.60 0.94
N VAL A 94 -2.97 -16.61 1.08
CA VAL A 94 -4.34 -16.80 1.54
C VAL A 94 -5.26 -16.39 0.39
N GLU A 95 -5.92 -17.35 -0.20
CA GLU A 95 -6.84 -17.14 -1.33
C GLU A 95 -8.25 -16.77 -0.84
N ASN A 96 -9.08 -16.31 -1.79
CA ASN A 96 -10.47 -15.95 -1.55
C ASN A 96 -10.67 -14.87 -0.48
N PHE A 97 -9.76 -13.89 -0.44
CA PHE A 97 -9.90 -12.73 0.42
C PHE A 97 -10.92 -11.73 -0.16
N TYR A 98 -11.87 -11.34 0.68
CA TYR A 98 -12.83 -10.27 0.41
C TYR A 98 -12.67 -9.18 1.46
N GLY A 99 -12.22 -8.02 1.04
CA GLY A 99 -11.89 -6.91 1.94
C GLY A 99 -13.06 -5.98 2.26
N THR A 100 -12.70 -4.84 2.82
CA THR A 100 -13.67 -3.86 3.34
C THR A 100 -14.49 -3.17 2.26
N SER A 101 -13.94 -2.98 1.06
CA SER A 101 -14.68 -2.40 -0.07
C SER A 101 -15.80 -3.33 -0.52
N TYR A 102 -15.54 -4.64 -0.59
CA TYR A 102 -16.56 -5.65 -0.86
C TYR A 102 -17.64 -5.65 0.22
N SER A 103 -17.25 -5.63 1.48
CA SER A 103 -18.20 -5.65 2.61
C SER A 103 -19.18 -4.47 2.57
N LYS A 104 -18.73 -3.32 2.07
CA LYS A 104 -19.55 -2.11 1.93
C LYS A 104 -20.41 -2.12 0.66
N ALA A 105 -19.83 -2.45 -0.48
CA ALA A 105 -20.50 -2.40 -1.78
C ALA A 105 -21.40 -3.62 -2.04
N ARG A 106 -21.07 -4.78 -1.47
CA ARG A 106 -21.76 -6.07 -1.66
C ARG A 106 -21.99 -6.43 -3.14
N ASN A 107 -21.01 -6.12 -3.98
CA ASN A 107 -21.02 -6.54 -5.36
C ASN A 107 -20.52 -7.98 -5.45
N TYR A 108 -21.40 -8.91 -5.79
CA TYR A 108 -21.09 -10.35 -5.83
C TYR A 108 -20.36 -10.79 -7.10
N ASP A 109 -20.22 -9.92 -8.09
CA ASP A 109 -19.55 -10.22 -9.37
C ASP A 109 -18.05 -9.88 -9.34
N VAL A 110 -17.48 -9.58 -8.17
CA VAL A 110 -16.06 -9.26 -8.05
C VAL A 110 -15.20 -10.51 -7.92
N VAL A 111 -14.02 -10.46 -8.52
CA VAL A 111 -12.98 -11.47 -8.34
C VAL A 111 -12.35 -11.31 -6.98
N PRO A 112 -12.29 -12.35 -6.13
CA PRO A 112 -11.62 -12.28 -4.84
C PRO A 112 -10.14 -11.96 -4.99
N ASP A 113 -9.57 -11.42 -3.94
CA ASP A 113 -8.15 -11.16 -3.82
C ASP A 113 -7.39 -12.35 -3.25
N THR A 114 -6.07 -12.32 -3.41
CA THR A 114 -5.14 -13.23 -2.74
C THR A 114 -4.17 -12.40 -1.90
N ILE A 115 -4.08 -12.70 -0.60
CA ILE A 115 -3.08 -12.11 0.26
C ILE A 115 -1.80 -12.93 0.13
N THR A 116 -0.72 -12.30 -0.33
CA THR A 116 0.61 -12.89 -0.35
C THR A 116 1.42 -12.31 0.81
N TYR A 117 2.13 -13.16 1.56
CA TYR A 117 3.02 -12.73 2.62
C TYR A 117 4.25 -13.64 2.70
N TYR A 118 5.27 -13.18 3.43
CA TYR A 118 6.56 -13.85 3.49
C TYR A 118 6.95 -14.13 4.95
N ASP A 119 7.55 -15.29 5.20
CA ASP A 119 8.16 -15.56 6.49
C ASP A 119 9.41 -14.69 6.64
N LEU A 120 9.39 -13.81 7.63
CA LEU A 120 10.53 -12.96 7.93
C LEU A 120 11.46 -13.66 8.93
N PRO A 121 12.79 -13.49 8.80
CA PRO A 121 13.76 -14.11 9.72
C PRO A 121 13.77 -13.47 11.12
N ASN A 122 12.97 -12.44 11.31
CA ASN A 122 12.94 -11.64 12.53
C ASN A 122 12.13 -12.34 13.62
N GLN A 123 12.62 -12.29 14.86
CA GLN A 123 11.81 -12.64 16.02
C GLN A 123 10.93 -11.41 16.39
N LEU A 124 9.65 -11.64 16.53
CA LEU A 124 8.70 -10.62 16.96
C LEU A 124 8.32 -10.84 18.43
N THR A 125 8.58 -9.86 19.28
CA THR A 125 8.05 -9.82 20.65
C THR A 125 6.92 -8.78 20.69
N VAL A 126 5.73 -9.23 21.05
CA VAL A 126 4.56 -8.36 21.17
C VAL A 126 4.34 -8.03 22.64
N TYR A 127 4.33 -6.76 22.97
CA TYR A 127 3.94 -6.25 24.28
C TYR A 127 2.52 -5.72 24.18
N THR A 128 1.60 -6.33 24.93
CA THR A 128 0.24 -5.77 25.10
C THR A 128 0.20 -4.98 26.40
N ALA A 129 -0.07 -3.66 26.30
CA ALA A 129 -0.43 -2.91 27.48
C ALA A 129 -1.91 -3.21 27.80
N ASN A 130 -2.18 -3.78 28.97
CA ASN A 130 -3.55 -3.85 29.47
C ASN A 130 -3.94 -2.39 29.79
N ALA A 131 -4.96 -1.88 29.11
CA ALA A 131 -5.64 -0.67 29.56
C ALA A 131 -6.48 -1.07 30.78
N ASP A 132 -6.08 -0.61 31.96
CA ASP A 132 -6.89 -0.66 33.18
C ASP A 132 -8.07 0.31 33.06
#